data_6202b1f8e32d2d61791190fdc12646e0
#
_entry.id   6202b1f8e32d2d61791190fdc12646e0
#
_cell.length_a   1.000
_cell.length_b   1.000
_cell.length_c   1.000
_cell.angle_alpha   90.00
_cell.angle_beta   90.00
_cell.angle_gamma   90.00
#
_symmetry.space_group_name_H-M   'P 1'
#
loop_
_entity.id
_entity.type
_entity.pdbx_description
1 polymer ?
#
loop_
_entity_poly.entity_id
_entity_poly.type
_entity_poly.pdbx_seq_one_letter_code
_entity_poly.pdbx_strand_id
1 'polypeptide(L)'
;MKQLRLQRGGKAPLVAGAFGGEDDSLVTDWVNQGGNVGVLTGAASGIAVIDIDNHHGVDGLGNLKEFLDTYDIVLPKTKVVKTPSGGLHYYFKLSEAYNEIQFIQNHKQLEGVDFQTHGRYVVAPPSEIDGVAYKVVRDVEMADLPDKWIEMFTDKTITKKNKKRERKWTANLMGDIIAGAPEGGRNIWATSVIGRLFATGLEHDEVWVWSQYANQIGCNPPLDEVELKRTYESVRKREIRRMSEED
;
A
#
# COMPACT_ATOMS: atom_id res chain seq x y z
N MET A 1 19.22 -1.93 -11.84
CA MET A 1 17.77 -1.66 -11.63
C MET A 1 17.06 -3.01 -11.68
N LYS A 2 16.17 -3.28 -10.76
CA LYS A 2 15.37 -4.50 -10.78
C LYS A 2 14.29 -4.45 -11.85
N GLN A 3 14.08 -5.56 -12.52
CA GLN A 3 13.20 -5.66 -13.68
C GLN A 3 12.19 -6.81 -13.50
N LEU A 4 11.13 -6.77 -14.29
CA LEU A 4 10.12 -7.82 -14.37
C LEU A 4 9.65 -7.99 -15.82
N ARG A 5 9.24 -9.21 -16.17
CA ARG A 5 8.72 -9.54 -17.50
C ARG A 5 7.28 -9.06 -17.64
N LEU A 6 7.00 -8.41 -18.76
CA LEU A 6 5.65 -7.99 -19.14
C LEU A 6 5.15 -8.80 -20.35
N GLN A 7 3.85 -8.83 -20.52
CA GLN A 7 3.22 -9.45 -21.69
C GLN A 7 3.76 -8.85 -22.98
N ARG A 8 3.94 -9.68 -24.02
CA ARG A 8 4.33 -9.21 -25.35
C ARG A 8 3.30 -8.22 -25.89
N GLY A 9 3.75 -7.10 -26.40
CA GLY A 9 2.87 -6.02 -26.87
C GLY A 9 1.97 -5.41 -25.80
N GLY A 10 2.17 -5.76 -24.50
CA GLY A 10 1.35 -5.33 -23.39
C GLY A 10 2.17 -4.70 -22.26
N LYS A 11 1.46 -4.19 -21.25
CA LYS A 11 2.05 -3.54 -20.06
C LYS A 11 1.89 -4.42 -18.81
N ALA A 12 1.04 -5.44 -18.82
CA ALA A 12 0.74 -6.26 -17.64
C ALA A 12 1.89 -7.22 -17.30
N PRO A 13 2.24 -7.42 -16.01
CA PRO A 13 3.26 -8.36 -15.60
C PRO A 13 2.87 -9.81 -15.93
N LEU A 14 3.85 -10.65 -16.25
CA LEU A 14 3.65 -12.11 -16.42
C LEU A 14 3.41 -12.80 -15.08
N VAL A 15 4.04 -12.31 -14.02
CA VAL A 15 3.92 -12.86 -12.67
C VAL A 15 3.29 -11.80 -11.77
N ALA A 16 2.13 -12.13 -11.21
CA ALA A 16 1.47 -11.24 -10.27
C ALA A 16 2.32 -11.06 -9.00
N GLY A 17 2.45 -9.80 -8.55
CA GLY A 17 3.17 -9.48 -7.31
C GLY A 17 4.69 -9.51 -7.40
N ALA A 18 5.30 -9.55 -8.60
CA ALA A 18 6.75 -9.57 -8.81
C ALA A 18 7.47 -8.25 -8.44
N PHE A 19 7.02 -7.56 -7.39
CA PHE A 19 7.59 -6.26 -6.95
C PHE A 19 8.95 -6.36 -6.25
N GLY A 20 9.48 -7.57 -6.08
CA GLY A 20 10.87 -7.81 -5.68
C GLY A 20 11.86 -7.84 -6.83
N GLY A 21 11.38 -7.84 -8.06
CA GLY A 21 12.11 -8.10 -9.29
C GLY A 21 12.20 -9.61 -9.61
N GLU A 22 12.51 -9.92 -10.86
CA GLU A 22 12.76 -11.26 -11.34
C GLU A 22 14.27 -11.47 -11.58
N ASP A 23 14.65 -12.72 -11.77
CA ASP A 23 16.04 -13.07 -12.12
C ASP A 23 16.45 -12.42 -13.46
N ASP A 24 17.61 -11.78 -13.48
CA ASP A 24 18.09 -11.04 -14.66
C ASP A 24 18.24 -11.94 -15.90
N SER A 25 18.57 -13.22 -15.73
CA SER A 25 18.66 -14.15 -16.84
C SER A 25 17.31 -14.44 -17.46
N LEU A 26 16.28 -14.64 -16.65
CA LEU A 26 14.90 -14.85 -17.12
C LEU A 26 14.36 -13.63 -17.86
N VAL A 27 14.66 -12.42 -17.35
CA VAL A 27 14.26 -11.18 -18.01
C VAL A 27 14.98 -10.99 -19.33
N THR A 28 16.29 -11.24 -19.36
CA THR A 28 17.11 -11.14 -20.58
C THR A 28 16.62 -12.10 -21.65
N ASP A 29 16.39 -13.37 -21.31
CA ASP A 29 15.88 -14.37 -22.25
C ASP A 29 14.50 -14.00 -22.79
N TRP A 30 13.64 -13.46 -21.94
CA TRP A 30 12.32 -12.99 -22.34
C TRP A 30 12.37 -11.83 -23.33
N VAL A 31 13.23 -10.83 -23.07
CA VAL A 31 13.44 -9.68 -23.95
C VAL A 31 14.03 -10.13 -25.28
N ASN A 32 15.02 -11.05 -25.31
CA ASN A 32 15.60 -11.61 -26.52
C ASN A 32 14.57 -12.35 -27.41
N GLN A 33 13.48 -12.84 -26.80
CA GLN A 33 12.37 -13.46 -27.49
C GLN A 33 11.27 -12.46 -27.91
N GLY A 34 11.51 -11.15 -27.80
CA GLY A 34 10.54 -10.09 -28.14
C GLY A 34 9.49 -9.84 -27.05
N GLY A 35 9.79 -10.19 -25.81
CA GLY A 35 8.94 -9.87 -24.65
C GLY A 35 9.18 -8.44 -24.14
N ASN A 36 8.15 -7.87 -23.53
CA ASN A 36 8.26 -6.56 -22.89
C ASN A 36 8.84 -6.65 -21.48
N VAL A 37 9.44 -5.55 -21.02
CA VAL A 37 10.09 -5.45 -19.71
C VAL A 37 9.63 -4.19 -18.96
N GLY A 38 9.41 -4.35 -17.67
CA GLY A 38 9.19 -3.25 -16.73
C GLY A 38 10.39 -3.05 -15.83
N VAL A 39 10.68 -1.81 -15.49
CA VAL A 39 11.67 -1.43 -14.47
C VAL A 39 10.93 -1.04 -13.21
N LEU A 40 11.24 -1.73 -12.09
CA LEU A 40 10.67 -1.41 -10.78
C LEU A 40 11.16 -0.06 -10.29
N THR A 41 10.26 0.72 -9.71
CA THR A 41 10.57 2.03 -9.13
C THR A 41 10.60 2.01 -7.60
N GLY A 42 10.95 3.11 -6.98
CA GLY A 42 11.08 3.24 -5.53
C GLY A 42 12.29 2.50 -4.97
N ALA A 43 12.18 2.03 -3.74
CA ALA A 43 13.24 1.34 -2.99
C ALA A 43 13.79 0.10 -3.71
N ALA A 44 12.98 -0.56 -4.55
CA ALA A 44 13.41 -1.75 -5.29
C ALA A 44 14.59 -1.48 -6.23
N SER A 45 14.65 -0.31 -6.85
CA SER A 45 15.71 0.07 -7.81
C SER A 45 16.42 1.37 -7.47
N GLY A 46 16.03 2.09 -6.39
CA GLY A 46 16.57 3.39 -6.05
C GLY A 46 16.25 4.48 -7.08
N ILE A 47 15.10 4.37 -7.78
CA ILE A 47 14.69 5.33 -8.79
C ILE A 47 13.24 5.77 -8.61
N ALA A 48 12.96 6.97 -9.09
CA ALA A 48 11.61 7.47 -9.30
C ALA A 48 11.44 7.89 -10.76
N VAL A 49 10.21 7.81 -11.28
CA VAL A 49 9.91 8.24 -12.65
C VAL A 49 8.76 9.23 -12.63
N ILE A 50 8.95 10.36 -13.29
CA ILE A 50 7.86 11.27 -13.66
C ILE A 50 7.37 10.79 -15.03
N ASP A 51 6.17 10.22 -15.05
CA ASP A 51 5.51 9.66 -16.22
C ASP A 51 4.53 10.71 -16.76
N ILE A 52 4.78 11.19 -17.97
CA ILE A 52 4.07 12.30 -18.60
C ILE A 52 3.26 11.75 -19.76
N ASP A 53 1.95 11.79 -19.63
CA ASP A 53 1.01 11.44 -20.68
C ASP A 53 0.69 12.63 -21.58
N ASN A 54 0.75 12.39 -22.89
CA ASN A 54 0.52 13.43 -23.89
C ASN A 54 -0.37 12.88 -25.00
N HIS A 55 -1.56 12.43 -24.65
CA HIS A 55 -2.52 11.79 -25.55
C HIS A 55 -3.98 12.03 -25.13
N HIS A 56 -4.92 11.75 -26.01
CA HIS A 56 -6.38 11.86 -25.76
C HIS A 56 -6.85 13.24 -25.26
N GLY A 57 -6.17 14.32 -25.72
CA GLY A 57 -6.53 15.69 -25.33
C GLY A 57 -5.89 16.17 -24.02
N VAL A 58 -5.08 15.34 -23.38
CA VAL A 58 -4.28 15.74 -22.21
C VAL A 58 -2.91 16.24 -22.67
N ASP A 59 -2.53 17.45 -22.28
CA ASP A 59 -1.20 18.04 -22.46
C ASP A 59 -0.39 17.94 -21.16
N GLY A 60 0.04 16.73 -20.81
CA GLY A 60 0.82 16.52 -19.57
C GLY A 60 2.13 17.30 -19.55
N LEU A 61 2.75 17.54 -20.71
CA LEU A 61 4.00 18.31 -20.77
C LEU A 61 3.77 19.80 -20.50
N GLY A 62 2.69 20.37 -21.05
CA GLY A 62 2.28 21.76 -20.76
C GLY A 62 1.90 21.92 -19.30
N ASN A 63 1.10 21.01 -18.77
CA ASN A 63 0.69 21.01 -17.36
C ASN A 63 1.89 20.88 -16.41
N LEU A 64 2.87 20.01 -16.75
CA LEU A 64 4.10 19.90 -15.98
C LEU A 64 4.88 21.21 -15.96
N LYS A 65 5.01 21.87 -17.12
CA LYS A 65 5.73 23.14 -17.21
C LYS A 65 5.06 24.21 -16.33
N GLU A 66 3.74 24.37 -16.44
CA GLU A 66 2.99 25.33 -15.63
C GLU A 66 3.13 25.02 -14.12
N PHE A 67 3.07 23.75 -13.74
CA PHE A 67 3.27 23.32 -12.36
C PHE A 67 4.67 23.66 -11.84
N LEU A 68 5.70 23.38 -12.62
CA LEU A 68 7.09 23.69 -12.27
C LEU A 68 7.31 25.20 -12.11
N ASP A 69 6.76 26.01 -13.00
CA ASP A 69 6.82 27.47 -12.95
C ASP A 69 6.07 28.02 -11.72
N THR A 70 4.87 27.48 -11.45
CA THR A 70 4.01 27.90 -10.31
C THR A 70 4.68 27.66 -8.95
N TYR A 71 5.35 26.52 -8.81
CA TYR A 71 5.99 26.12 -7.54
C TYR A 71 7.50 26.39 -7.49
N ASP A 72 8.03 27.09 -8.48
CA ASP A 72 9.47 27.39 -8.60
C ASP A 72 10.32 26.11 -8.41
N ILE A 73 9.99 25.07 -9.19
CA ILE A 73 10.70 23.79 -9.20
C ILE A 73 11.53 23.70 -10.48
N VAL A 74 12.82 23.45 -10.32
CA VAL A 74 13.72 23.22 -11.46
C VAL A 74 14.05 21.73 -11.53
N LEU A 75 13.57 21.05 -12.57
CA LEU A 75 13.97 19.67 -12.84
C LEU A 75 15.34 19.66 -13.52
N PRO A 76 16.34 18.99 -12.96
CA PRO A 76 17.66 18.84 -13.56
C PRO A 76 17.59 17.99 -14.83
N LYS A 77 18.58 18.14 -15.71
CA LYS A 77 18.73 17.30 -16.90
C LYS A 77 18.97 15.85 -16.48
N THR A 78 18.09 14.94 -16.90
CA THR A 78 18.10 13.53 -16.51
C THR A 78 17.82 12.62 -17.72
N LYS A 79 17.92 11.32 -17.54
CA LYS A 79 17.56 10.29 -18.54
C LYS A 79 16.08 10.38 -18.88
N VAL A 80 15.75 10.30 -20.19
CA VAL A 80 14.37 10.37 -20.69
C VAL A 80 14.10 9.28 -21.71
N VAL A 81 12.97 8.60 -21.53
CA VAL A 81 12.42 7.61 -22.45
C VAL A 81 11.12 8.16 -23.04
N LYS A 82 10.96 8.05 -24.34
CA LYS A 82 9.70 8.37 -25.04
C LYS A 82 8.83 7.12 -25.09
N THR A 83 7.56 7.27 -24.75
CA THR A 83 6.57 6.19 -24.80
C THR A 83 5.97 6.04 -26.20
N PRO A 84 5.38 4.88 -26.55
CA PRO A 84 4.68 4.66 -27.81
C PRO A 84 3.54 5.66 -28.08
N SER A 85 2.83 6.08 -27.04
CA SER A 85 1.72 7.04 -27.09
C SER A 85 2.16 8.49 -27.25
N GLY A 86 3.48 8.78 -27.26
CA GLY A 86 4.03 10.14 -27.39
C GLY A 86 4.33 10.82 -26.06
N GLY A 87 4.06 10.18 -24.95
CA GLY A 87 4.44 10.60 -23.59
C GLY A 87 5.94 10.46 -23.32
N LEU A 88 6.34 10.81 -22.09
CA LEU A 88 7.74 10.81 -21.68
C LEU A 88 7.89 10.26 -20.25
N HIS A 89 8.85 9.38 -20.01
CA HIS A 89 9.30 8.97 -18.69
C HIS A 89 10.60 9.70 -18.34
N TYR A 90 10.61 10.53 -17.31
CA TYR A 90 11.80 11.18 -16.76
C TYR A 90 12.29 10.38 -15.56
N TYR A 91 13.48 9.79 -15.67
CA TYR A 91 14.07 8.93 -14.66
C TYR A 91 14.96 9.72 -13.72
N PHE A 92 14.75 9.56 -12.41
CA PHE A 92 15.54 10.20 -11.36
C PHE A 92 16.07 9.17 -10.37
N LYS A 93 17.19 9.47 -9.72
CA LYS A 93 17.64 8.76 -8.54
C LYS A 93 16.70 9.11 -7.38
N LEU A 94 16.31 8.08 -6.61
CA LEU A 94 15.57 8.23 -5.36
C LEU A 94 16.47 7.79 -4.22
N SER A 95 16.83 8.72 -3.34
CA SER A 95 17.68 8.46 -2.18
C SER A 95 17.03 7.43 -1.24
N GLU A 96 17.84 6.57 -0.62
CA GLU A 96 17.41 5.61 0.40
C GLU A 96 16.73 6.29 1.60
N ALA A 97 17.03 7.56 1.87
CA ALA A 97 16.36 8.35 2.91
C ALA A 97 14.83 8.43 2.71
N TYR A 98 14.36 8.20 1.48
CA TYR A 98 12.92 8.24 1.13
C TYR A 98 12.26 6.86 1.06
N ASN A 99 12.96 5.76 1.39
CA ASN A 99 12.42 4.40 1.28
C ASN A 99 11.17 4.17 2.14
N GLU A 100 11.06 4.84 3.28
CA GLU A 100 9.91 4.76 4.18
C GLU A 100 8.85 5.86 3.94
N ILE A 101 9.10 6.77 2.99
CA ILE A 101 8.18 7.85 2.65
C ILE A 101 7.11 7.31 1.72
N GLN A 102 5.86 7.62 2.03
CA GLN A 102 4.75 7.34 1.11
C GLN A 102 4.53 8.55 0.19
N PHE A 103 4.39 8.26 -1.10
CA PHE A 103 4.15 9.28 -2.11
C PHE A 103 2.75 9.13 -2.72
N ILE A 104 2.12 10.27 -3.02
CA ILE A 104 0.95 10.30 -3.88
C ILE A 104 1.41 10.06 -5.33
N GLN A 105 0.63 9.31 -6.11
CA GLN A 105 0.92 9.11 -7.53
C GLN A 105 0.52 10.32 -8.35
N ASN A 106 -0.71 10.78 -8.13
CA ASN A 106 -1.31 11.86 -8.90
C ASN A 106 -1.48 13.10 -8.03
N HIS A 107 -1.06 14.23 -8.53
CA HIS A 107 -1.30 15.52 -7.88
C HIS A 107 -2.52 16.19 -8.51
N LYS A 108 -3.45 16.70 -7.69
CA LYS A 108 -4.73 17.26 -8.16
C LYS A 108 -4.60 18.42 -9.17
N GLN A 109 -3.49 19.14 -9.11
CA GLN A 109 -3.19 20.30 -9.99
C GLN A 109 -2.26 19.93 -11.15
N LEU A 110 -2.02 18.63 -11.40
CA LEU A 110 -1.06 18.16 -12.39
C LEU A 110 -1.65 16.98 -13.17
N GLU A 111 -2.59 17.29 -14.05
CA GLU A 111 -3.25 16.30 -14.91
C GLU A 111 -2.27 15.77 -15.98
N GLY A 112 -2.33 14.46 -16.23
CA GLY A 112 -1.49 13.78 -17.21
C GLY A 112 -0.04 13.60 -16.78
N VAL A 113 0.25 13.72 -15.49
CA VAL A 113 1.57 13.43 -14.94
C VAL A 113 1.46 12.57 -13.69
N ASP A 114 2.05 11.40 -13.76
CA ASP A 114 2.10 10.43 -12.69
C ASP A 114 3.50 10.37 -12.07
N PHE A 115 3.56 10.26 -10.74
CA PHE A 115 4.79 10.02 -10.01
C PHE A 115 4.92 8.56 -9.62
N GLN A 116 5.77 7.83 -10.34
CA GLN A 116 5.99 6.40 -10.18
C GLN A 116 7.13 6.15 -9.19
N THR A 117 6.78 5.59 -8.02
CA THR A 117 7.71 5.33 -6.91
C THR A 117 7.52 3.94 -6.32
N HIS A 118 7.46 3.79 -4.99
CA HIS A 118 7.39 2.50 -4.30
C HIS A 118 6.22 1.62 -4.75
N GLY A 119 6.51 0.33 -4.94
CA GLY A 119 5.51 -0.67 -5.31
C GLY A 119 4.96 -0.52 -6.74
N ARG A 120 5.70 0.17 -7.63
CA ARG A 120 5.31 0.42 -9.01
C ARG A 120 6.41 0.01 -9.98
N TYR A 121 6.09 0.06 -11.26
CA TYR A 121 7.04 -0.11 -12.37
C TYR A 121 6.62 0.78 -13.54
N VAL A 122 7.57 1.03 -14.41
CA VAL A 122 7.34 1.66 -15.73
C VAL A 122 7.81 0.70 -16.82
N VAL A 123 7.11 0.71 -17.95
CA VAL A 123 7.56 -0.03 -19.14
C VAL A 123 8.83 0.62 -19.67
N ALA A 124 9.82 -0.19 -19.98
CA ALA A 124 11.14 0.29 -20.38
C ALA A 124 11.57 -0.26 -21.75
N PRO A 125 12.50 0.43 -22.46
CA PRO A 125 13.09 -0.14 -23.65
C PRO A 125 13.75 -1.51 -23.37
N PRO A 126 13.70 -2.46 -24.30
CA PRO A 126 13.27 -2.33 -25.71
C PRO A 126 11.79 -2.68 -25.96
N SER A 127 10.94 -2.60 -24.93
CA SER A 127 9.50 -2.92 -25.05
C SER A 127 8.81 -2.13 -26.16
N GLU A 128 7.73 -2.72 -26.70
CA GLU A 128 6.89 -2.08 -27.71
C GLU A 128 5.40 -2.33 -27.43
N ILE A 129 4.57 -1.38 -27.85
CA ILE A 129 3.10 -1.48 -27.82
C ILE A 129 2.62 -1.13 -29.23
N ASP A 130 1.77 -1.99 -29.79
CA ASP A 130 1.21 -1.84 -31.14
C ASP A 130 2.29 -1.59 -32.22
N GLY A 131 3.45 -2.25 -32.08
CA GLY A 131 4.59 -2.13 -32.98
C GLY A 131 5.40 -0.83 -32.82
N VAL A 132 5.10 0.00 -31.83
CA VAL A 132 5.85 1.22 -31.52
C VAL A 132 6.68 1.01 -30.26
N ALA A 133 7.98 1.21 -30.36
CA ALA A 133 8.92 0.95 -29.26
C ALA A 133 9.04 2.12 -28.29
N TYR A 134 9.26 1.78 -27.00
CA TYR A 134 9.82 2.71 -26.03
C TYR A 134 11.25 3.06 -26.42
N LYS A 135 11.60 4.35 -26.49
CA LYS A 135 12.90 4.81 -26.98
C LYS A 135 13.59 5.75 -26.01
N VAL A 136 14.86 5.49 -25.70
CA VAL A 136 15.69 6.46 -24.99
C VAL A 136 15.90 7.66 -25.90
N VAL A 137 15.38 8.83 -25.52
CA VAL A 137 15.52 10.09 -26.28
C VAL A 137 16.53 11.04 -25.65
N ARG A 138 16.89 10.80 -24.38
CA ARG A 138 18.02 11.46 -23.73
C ARG A 138 18.73 10.42 -22.85
N ASP A 139 19.93 10.07 -23.26
CA ASP A 139 20.78 9.11 -22.55
C ASP A 139 21.90 9.84 -21.79
N VAL A 140 21.56 10.27 -20.58
CA VAL A 140 22.49 10.90 -19.64
C VAL A 140 22.35 10.19 -18.30
N GLU A 141 23.27 10.45 -17.40
CA GLU A 141 23.15 9.96 -16.00
C GLU A 141 21.83 10.48 -15.40
N MET A 142 21.19 9.63 -14.61
CA MET A 142 20.01 10.04 -13.85
C MET A 142 20.41 11.04 -12.77
N ALA A 143 19.74 12.16 -12.74
CA ALA A 143 19.93 13.18 -11.71
C ALA A 143 19.15 12.82 -10.44
N ASP A 144 19.50 13.45 -9.33
CA ASP A 144 18.70 13.38 -8.11
C ASP A 144 17.38 14.14 -8.28
N LEU A 145 16.34 13.65 -7.63
CA LEU A 145 15.03 14.30 -7.64
C LEU A 145 15.07 15.54 -6.73
N PRO A 146 14.56 16.71 -7.18
CA PRO A 146 14.56 17.93 -6.37
C PRO A 146 13.72 17.77 -5.08
N ASP A 147 14.23 18.32 -3.97
CA ASP A 147 13.54 18.27 -2.67
C ASP A 147 12.14 18.88 -2.72
N LYS A 148 11.96 19.99 -3.43
CA LYS A 148 10.63 20.59 -3.63
C LYS A 148 9.63 19.64 -4.29
N TRP A 149 10.07 18.82 -5.27
CA TRP A 149 9.23 17.78 -5.87
C TRP A 149 8.86 16.72 -4.85
N ILE A 150 9.83 16.26 -4.07
CA ILE A 150 9.61 15.30 -2.98
C ILE A 150 8.56 15.82 -2.01
N GLU A 151 8.67 17.07 -1.56
CA GLU A 151 7.71 17.70 -0.64
C GLU A 151 6.28 17.76 -1.20
N MET A 152 6.14 18.09 -2.49
CA MET A 152 4.84 18.20 -3.16
C MET A 152 4.13 16.84 -3.28
N PHE A 153 4.89 15.78 -3.51
CA PHE A 153 4.37 14.43 -3.70
C PHE A 153 4.40 13.58 -2.45
N THR A 154 4.95 14.05 -1.33
CA THR A 154 4.88 13.32 -0.04
C THR A 154 3.43 13.28 0.45
N ASP A 155 2.93 12.07 0.75
CA ASP A 155 1.60 11.90 1.35
C ASP A 155 1.61 12.36 2.81
N LYS A 156 1.24 13.62 3.03
CA LYS A 156 1.16 14.24 4.37
C LYS A 156 0.05 13.64 5.25
N THR A 157 -0.85 12.84 4.68
CA THR A 157 -1.91 12.18 5.47
C THR A 157 -1.34 10.99 6.25
N ILE A 158 -0.28 10.39 5.75
CA ILE A 158 0.37 9.22 6.35
C ILE A 158 1.44 9.62 7.37
N THR A 159 2.12 10.75 7.19
CA THR A 159 3.06 11.27 8.20
C THR A 159 2.35 11.60 9.53
N LYS A 160 1.06 11.86 9.52
CA LYS A 160 0.23 11.90 10.74
C LYS A 160 -0.13 10.52 11.29
N LYS A 161 0.07 9.43 10.53
CA LYS A 161 -0.24 8.03 10.92
C LYS A 161 0.98 7.21 11.40
N ASN A 162 2.19 7.73 11.34
CA ASN A 162 3.36 7.14 12.04
C ASN A 162 3.43 7.45 13.54
N LYS A 163 2.44 8.15 14.13
CA LYS A 163 1.98 7.77 15.46
C LYS A 163 1.59 6.29 15.35
N LYS A 164 2.28 5.38 16.11
CA LYS A 164 1.93 3.98 16.34
C LYS A 164 0.50 3.74 15.88
N ARG A 165 0.30 2.91 14.84
CA ARG A 165 -1.04 2.54 14.40
C ARG A 165 -1.73 2.04 15.65
N GLU A 166 -2.53 2.89 16.30
CA GLU A 166 -3.34 2.45 17.43
C GLU A 166 -4.12 1.27 16.90
N ARG A 167 -3.84 0.12 17.50
CA ARG A 167 -4.53 -1.12 17.09
C ARG A 167 -6.01 -0.77 17.11
N LYS A 168 -6.69 -0.97 15.99
CA LYS A 168 -8.15 -0.83 15.96
C LYS A 168 -8.71 -1.63 17.12
N TRP A 169 -9.75 -1.15 17.75
CA TRP A 169 -10.41 -1.77 18.90
C TRP A 169 -10.65 -3.28 18.70
N THR A 170 -11.11 -3.71 17.50
CA THR A 170 -11.26 -5.12 17.11
C THR A 170 -9.93 -5.89 17.13
N ALA A 171 -8.83 -5.29 16.71
CA ALA A 171 -7.52 -5.94 16.75
C ALA A 171 -6.98 -6.08 18.18
N ASN A 172 -7.35 -5.17 19.09
CA ASN A 172 -7.05 -5.30 20.51
C ASN A 172 -7.87 -6.43 21.13
N LEU A 173 -9.18 -6.52 20.81
CA LEU A 173 -10.03 -7.63 21.27
C LEU A 173 -9.47 -8.98 20.83
N MET A 174 -9.12 -9.14 19.52
CA MET A 174 -8.52 -10.40 19.04
C MET A 174 -7.16 -10.69 19.70
N GLY A 175 -6.34 -9.66 19.91
CA GLY A 175 -5.08 -9.82 20.64
C GLY A 175 -5.25 -10.28 22.06
N ASP A 176 -6.27 -9.79 22.78
CA ASP A 176 -6.55 -10.19 24.16
C ASP A 176 -7.16 -11.59 24.25
N ILE A 177 -7.95 -12.00 23.23
CA ILE A 177 -8.42 -13.39 23.13
C ILE A 177 -7.23 -14.34 22.95
N ILE A 178 -6.28 -14.01 22.08
CA ILE A 178 -5.09 -14.84 21.84
C ILE A 178 -4.14 -14.84 23.05
N ALA A 179 -3.97 -13.71 23.73
CA ALA A 179 -3.12 -13.59 24.92
C ALA A 179 -3.69 -14.42 26.09
N GLY A 180 -5.02 -14.52 26.16
CA GLY A 180 -5.71 -15.36 27.13
C GLY A 180 -5.52 -14.95 28.59
N ALA A 181 -5.87 -15.87 29.50
CA ALA A 181 -5.68 -15.72 30.94
C ALA A 181 -5.25 -17.01 31.60
N PRO A 182 -4.31 -16.94 32.57
CA PRO A 182 -3.96 -18.09 33.41
C PRO A 182 -5.07 -18.44 34.39
N GLU A 183 -4.95 -19.62 35.00
CA GLU A 183 -5.81 -20.04 36.09
C GLU A 183 -5.85 -18.97 37.20
N GLY A 184 -7.05 -18.65 37.71
CA GLY A 184 -7.27 -17.55 38.66
C GLY A 184 -7.63 -16.20 38.02
N GLY A 185 -7.24 -15.93 36.75
CA GLY A 185 -7.60 -14.70 36.01
C GLY A 185 -8.75 -14.88 35.03
N ARG A 186 -9.17 -16.10 34.73
CA ARG A 186 -10.08 -16.47 33.65
C ARG A 186 -11.44 -15.76 33.70
N ASN A 187 -12.07 -15.65 34.88
CA ASN A 187 -13.37 -14.98 35.00
C ASN A 187 -13.33 -13.49 34.74
N ILE A 188 -12.26 -12.81 35.17
CA ILE A 188 -12.07 -11.39 34.92
C ILE A 188 -11.84 -11.17 33.43
N TRP A 189 -11.00 -12.01 32.84
CA TRP A 189 -10.72 -11.97 31.40
C TRP A 189 -11.99 -12.25 30.58
N ALA A 190 -12.73 -13.32 30.90
CA ALA A 190 -13.98 -13.66 30.22
C ALA A 190 -15.01 -12.53 30.31
N THR A 191 -15.17 -11.93 31.51
CA THR A 191 -16.04 -10.74 31.70
C THR A 191 -15.65 -9.60 30.75
N SER A 192 -14.36 -9.31 30.62
CA SER A 192 -13.84 -8.25 29.74
C SER A 192 -14.06 -8.57 28.26
N VAL A 193 -13.75 -9.81 27.84
CA VAL A 193 -13.92 -10.24 26.44
C VAL A 193 -15.40 -10.24 26.03
N ILE A 194 -16.28 -10.81 26.87
CA ILE A 194 -17.73 -10.86 26.61
C ILE A 194 -18.32 -9.44 26.51
N GLY A 195 -17.96 -8.53 27.42
CA GLY A 195 -18.42 -7.15 27.37
C GLY A 195 -17.98 -6.43 26.08
N ARG A 196 -16.78 -6.71 25.60
CA ARG A 196 -16.29 -6.16 24.33
C ARG A 196 -16.93 -6.82 23.10
N LEU A 197 -17.29 -8.10 23.17
CA LEU A 197 -18.07 -8.75 22.12
C LEU A 197 -19.44 -8.09 21.98
N PHE A 198 -20.15 -7.81 23.08
CA PHE A 198 -21.40 -7.04 23.03
C PHE A 198 -21.21 -5.66 22.39
N ALA A 199 -20.14 -4.97 22.72
CA ALA A 199 -19.84 -3.64 22.15
C ALA A 199 -19.47 -3.67 20.65
N THR A 200 -19.32 -4.84 20.01
CA THR A 200 -19.17 -4.95 18.55
C THR A 200 -20.49 -4.82 17.78
N GLY A 201 -21.63 -4.90 18.46
CA GLY A 201 -22.96 -4.95 17.86
C GLY A 201 -23.39 -6.36 17.43
N LEU A 202 -22.71 -7.40 17.93
CA LEU A 202 -23.16 -8.79 17.75
C LEU A 202 -24.46 -9.05 18.52
N GLU A 203 -25.31 -9.89 17.95
CA GLU A 203 -26.51 -10.38 18.62
C GLU A 203 -26.17 -11.29 19.81
N HIS A 204 -27.12 -11.44 20.75
CA HIS A 204 -26.85 -12.13 22.00
C HIS A 204 -26.40 -13.58 21.83
N ASP A 205 -26.95 -14.32 20.90
CA ASP A 205 -26.59 -15.70 20.56
C ASP A 205 -25.21 -15.77 19.89
N GLU A 206 -24.88 -14.81 19.03
CA GLU A 206 -23.54 -14.69 18.43
C GLU A 206 -22.49 -14.42 19.50
N VAL A 207 -22.76 -13.50 20.45
CA VAL A 207 -21.83 -13.25 21.57
C VAL A 207 -21.62 -14.51 22.40
N TRP A 208 -22.67 -15.33 22.62
CA TRP A 208 -22.49 -16.58 23.35
C TRP A 208 -21.57 -17.56 22.60
N VAL A 209 -21.79 -17.75 21.33
CA VAL A 209 -20.93 -18.61 20.48
C VAL A 209 -19.48 -18.14 20.50
N TRP A 210 -19.24 -16.84 20.27
CA TRP A 210 -17.88 -16.28 20.30
C TRP A 210 -17.23 -16.37 21.68
N SER A 211 -18.01 -16.28 22.77
CA SER A 211 -17.50 -16.45 24.14
C SER A 211 -16.97 -17.85 24.38
N GLN A 212 -17.66 -18.88 23.86
CA GLN A 212 -17.23 -20.28 23.95
C GLN A 212 -15.89 -20.49 23.19
N TYR A 213 -15.78 -19.98 21.94
CA TYR A 213 -14.53 -20.04 21.17
C TYR A 213 -13.38 -19.28 21.87
N ALA A 214 -13.65 -18.08 22.35
CA ALA A 214 -12.65 -17.29 23.06
C ALA A 214 -12.14 -18.03 24.31
N ASN A 215 -13.03 -18.67 25.10
CA ASN A 215 -12.67 -19.46 26.26
C ASN A 215 -11.76 -20.63 25.88
N GLN A 216 -12.08 -21.36 24.82
CA GLN A 216 -11.27 -22.51 24.35
C GLN A 216 -9.85 -22.08 23.90
N ILE A 217 -9.72 -20.91 23.28
CA ILE A 217 -8.43 -20.41 22.77
C ILE A 217 -7.62 -19.72 23.88
N GLY A 218 -8.30 -18.90 24.71
CA GLY A 218 -7.65 -17.96 25.61
C GLY A 218 -7.49 -18.45 27.05
N CYS A 219 -8.12 -19.54 27.47
CA CYS A 219 -8.00 -20.06 28.83
C CYS A 219 -7.34 -21.44 28.85
N ASN A 220 -6.41 -21.65 29.79
CA ASN A 220 -5.77 -22.92 29.97
C ASN A 220 -5.69 -23.26 31.49
N PRO A 221 -6.51 -24.25 32.00
CA PRO A 221 -7.62 -24.90 31.29
C PRO A 221 -8.77 -23.92 31.00
N PRO A 222 -9.65 -24.21 30.04
CA PRO A 222 -10.86 -23.40 29.81
C PRO A 222 -11.78 -23.40 31.04
N LEU A 223 -12.57 -22.31 31.18
CA LEU A 223 -13.69 -22.32 32.12
C LEU A 223 -14.69 -23.42 31.72
N ASP A 224 -15.28 -24.09 32.67
CA ASP A 224 -16.39 -24.98 32.37
C ASP A 224 -17.63 -24.21 31.85
N GLU A 225 -18.52 -24.93 31.20
CA GLU A 225 -19.66 -24.30 30.53
C GLU A 225 -20.59 -23.58 31.53
N VAL A 226 -20.74 -24.08 32.74
CA VAL A 226 -21.62 -23.50 33.78
C VAL A 226 -21.03 -22.20 34.29
N GLU A 227 -19.72 -22.14 34.49
CA GLU A 227 -19.02 -20.98 34.97
C GLU A 227 -18.98 -19.90 33.88
N LEU A 228 -18.68 -20.28 32.62
CA LEU A 228 -18.71 -19.36 31.46
C LEU A 228 -20.12 -18.81 31.25
N LYS A 229 -21.15 -19.65 31.32
CA LYS A 229 -22.55 -19.24 31.16
C LYS A 229 -22.98 -18.23 32.20
N ARG A 230 -22.58 -18.46 33.46
CA ARG A 230 -22.85 -17.53 34.55
C ARG A 230 -22.22 -16.17 34.32
N THR A 231 -20.97 -16.13 33.82
CA THR A 231 -20.25 -14.91 33.48
C THR A 231 -20.94 -14.20 32.33
N TYR A 232 -21.30 -14.91 31.26
CA TYR A 232 -22.02 -14.38 30.12
C TYR A 232 -23.36 -13.75 30.54
N GLU A 233 -24.20 -14.43 31.30
CA GLU A 233 -25.50 -13.90 31.72
C GLU A 233 -25.35 -12.67 32.63
N SER A 234 -24.31 -12.62 33.47
CA SER A 234 -24.00 -11.44 34.28
C SER A 234 -23.66 -10.21 33.42
N VAL A 235 -22.84 -10.38 32.38
CA VAL A 235 -22.48 -9.30 31.46
C VAL A 235 -23.68 -8.89 30.63
N ARG A 236 -24.42 -9.87 30.08
CA ARG A 236 -25.63 -9.63 29.28
C ARG A 236 -26.67 -8.77 30.02
N LYS A 237 -26.97 -9.09 31.27
CA LYS A 237 -27.89 -8.30 32.09
C LYS A 237 -27.45 -6.87 32.28
N ARG A 238 -26.14 -6.62 32.37
CA ARG A 238 -25.56 -5.29 32.51
C ARG A 238 -25.68 -4.50 31.21
N GLU A 239 -25.42 -5.14 30.08
CA GLU A 239 -25.53 -4.50 28.75
C GLU A 239 -26.99 -4.15 28.43
N ILE A 240 -27.96 -5.04 28.70
CA ILE A 240 -29.39 -4.73 28.52
C ILE A 240 -29.82 -3.51 29.36
N ARG A 241 -29.35 -3.43 30.62
CA ARG A 241 -29.67 -2.27 31.47
C ARG A 241 -29.09 -0.97 30.89
N ARG A 242 -27.83 -1.01 30.42
CA ARG A 242 -27.19 0.15 29.83
C ARG A 242 -27.97 0.66 28.59
N MET A 243 -28.39 -0.25 27.72
CA MET A 243 -29.18 0.12 26.52
C MET A 243 -30.55 0.70 26.88
N SER A 244 -31.18 0.23 27.96
CA SER A 244 -32.48 0.77 28.42
C SER A 244 -32.39 2.10 29.20
N GLU A 245 -31.19 2.56 29.53
CA GLU A 245 -30.94 3.86 30.18
C GLU A 245 -30.49 4.95 29.16
N GLU A 246 -30.14 4.53 27.92
CA GLU A 246 -29.73 5.40 26.82
C GLU A 246 -30.91 5.80 25.88
N ASP A 247 -32.09 5.14 26.02
CA ASP A 247 -33.36 5.47 25.33
C ASP A 247 -34.24 6.39 26.22
#